data_76e9ce33fcd97ec6ebcfa6212bdd0ddd
#
_entry.id   76e9ce33fcd97ec6ebcfa6212bdd0ddd
#
_cell.length_a   1.000
_cell.length_b   1.000
_cell.length_c   1.000
_cell.angle_alpha   90.00
_cell.angle_beta   90.00
_cell.angle_gamma   90.00
#
_symmetry.space_group_name_H-M   'P 1'
#
loop_
_entity.id
_entity.type
_entity.pdbx_description
1 polymer ?
#
loop_
_entity_poly.entity_id
_entity_poly.type
_entity_poly.pdbx_seq_one_letter_code
_entity_poly.pdbx_strand_id
1 'polypeptide(L)'
;MAKNAGRRKRHRILALIAAGAMALVVVLVVSIVVIYLRRPESPSAPPSAQPPAGVPGPSTPRKPRPEFQSADCPDVMLVSIPGTWESSPQDDPFNPTQFPLSLMSNISRPMSEQFGKDRLEVYTVPYTAQFHNPFAADKQMSYNDSRAEGKRTAVKAMTDMNDRCPLTSYVIAGFSQGAVIGGDLASDIGNGRGPVDEDLVLGVTLIADGRRQLGVGQDIGPNPPGQGAEITLHEVPVLSEMGLTMTGPRQGGFGALNDRTNQICGKGDLICSAPEEAFSIFNLPKTLETLTGSAAGPVHALYNTPQFWVENGETATQWTLSWAKGLVDNAPHPKHG
;
A
#
# COMPACT_ATOMS: atom_id res chain seq x y z
N MET A 1 44.02 -43.16 -17.02
CA MET A 1 44.15 -41.80 -17.59
C MET A 1 42.91 -41.27 -18.33
N ALA A 2 41.92 -42.07 -18.68
CA ALA A 2 40.76 -41.63 -19.50
C ALA A 2 39.66 -40.81 -18.75
N LYS A 3 39.53 -40.94 -17.41
CA LYS A 3 38.48 -40.24 -16.61
C LYS A 3 38.65 -38.72 -16.53
N ASN A 4 39.88 -38.18 -16.69
CA ASN A 4 40.14 -36.74 -16.58
C ASN A 4 39.89 -35.96 -17.90
N ALA A 5 39.87 -36.61 -19.03
CA ALA A 5 39.61 -35.95 -20.33
C ALA A 5 38.13 -35.61 -20.50
N GLY A 6 37.21 -36.45 -20.02
CA GLY A 6 35.78 -36.23 -20.09
C GLY A 6 35.31 -35.07 -19.17
N ARG A 7 35.92 -34.93 -17.97
CA ARG A 7 35.61 -33.88 -17.03
C ARG A 7 36.04 -32.49 -17.57
N ARG A 8 37.21 -32.39 -18.17
CA ARG A 8 37.69 -31.15 -18.83
C ARG A 8 36.82 -30.73 -20.02
N LYS A 9 36.30 -31.69 -20.77
CA LYS A 9 35.42 -31.42 -21.92
C LYS A 9 34.06 -30.88 -21.47
N ARG A 10 33.48 -31.45 -20.37
CA ARG A 10 32.23 -30.95 -19.77
C ARG A 10 32.38 -29.54 -19.19
N HIS A 11 33.48 -29.25 -18.50
CA HIS A 11 33.70 -27.89 -17.96
C HIS A 11 33.88 -26.85 -19.08
N ARG A 12 34.53 -27.21 -20.21
CA ARG A 12 34.64 -26.31 -21.38
C ARG A 12 33.28 -26.06 -22.03
N ILE A 13 32.43 -27.06 -22.16
CA ILE A 13 31.08 -26.93 -22.72
C ILE A 13 30.21 -26.07 -21.79
N LEU A 14 30.25 -26.28 -20.48
CA LEU A 14 29.51 -25.45 -19.51
C LEU A 14 30.01 -24.00 -19.50
N ALA A 15 31.31 -23.77 -19.59
CA ALA A 15 31.88 -22.44 -19.70
C ALA A 15 31.48 -21.73 -21.03
N LEU A 16 31.38 -22.45 -22.13
CA LEU A 16 30.92 -21.89 -23.42
C LEU A 16 29.42 -21.58 -23.41
N ILE A 17 28.59 -22.41 -22.74
CA ILE A 17 27.16 -22.15 -22.55
C ILE A 17 26.95 -20.95 -21.62
N ALA A 18 27.70 -20.84 -20.52
CA ALA A 18 27.64 -19.70 -19.62
C ALA A 18 28.12 -18.40 -20.33
N ALA A 19 29.15 -18.45 -21.10
CA ALA A 19 29.63 -17.31 -21.89
C ALA A 19 28.63 -16.89 -22.99
N GLY A 20 27.98 -17.86 -23.64
CA GLY A 20 26.92 -17.62 -24.62
C GLY A 20 25.66 -17.00 -23.97
N ALA A 21 25.25 -17.50 -22.81
CA ALA A 21 24.14 -16.93 -22.06
C ALA A 21 24.44 -15.50 -21.59
N MET A 22 25.67 -15.24 -21.12
CA MET A 22 26.10 -13.89 -20.71
C MET A 22 26.13 -12.94 -21.91
N ALA A 23 26.61 -13.38 -23.06
CA ALA A 23 26.60 -12.58 -24.30
C ALA A 23 25.18 -12.26 -24.78
N LEU A 24 24.24 -13.20 -24.63
CA LEU A 24 22.84 -13.00 -24.98
C LEU A 24 22.17 -11.98 -24.06
N VAL A 25 22.47 -12.03 -22.76
CA VAL A 25 21.99 -11.05 -21.77
C VAL A 25 22.56 -9.66 -22.08
N VAL A 26 23.86 -9.57 -22.40
CA VAL A 26 24.49 -8.29 -22.77
C VAL A 26 23.87 -7.72 -24.05
N VAL A 27 23.60 -8.55 -25.05
CA VAL A 27 22.96 -8.12 -26.33
C VAL A 27 21.53 -7.65 -26.03
N LEU A 28 20.80 -8.35 -25.17
CA LEU A 28 19.44 -7.97 -24.78
C LEU A 28 19.42 -6.63 -24.03
N VAL A 29 20.32 -6.46 -23.07
CA VAL A 29 20.49 -5.20 -22.33
C VAL A 29 20.90 -4.06 -23.27
N VAL A 30 21.86 -4.28 -24.14
CA VAL A 30 22.31 -3.28 -25.16
C VAL A 30 21.15 -2.94 -26.11
N SER A 31 20.34 -3.91 -26.51
CA SER A 31 19.20 -3.68 -27.40
C SER A 31 18.12 -2.86 -26.70
N ILE A 32 17.84 -3.13 -25.43
CA ILE A 32 16.90 -2.35 -24.61
C ILE A 32 17.42 -0.92 -24.45
N VAL A 33 18.70 -0.75 -24.14
CA VAL A 33 19.34 0.58 -24.00
C VAL A 33 19.30 1.34 -25.32
N VAL A 34 19.57 0.69 -26.45
CA VAL A 34 19.53 1.33 -27.79
C VAL A 34 18.10 1.72 -28.17
N ILE A 35 17.11 0.89 -27.85
CA ILE A 35 15.68 1.22 -28.04
C ILE A 35 15.29 2.41 -27.18
N TYR A 36 15.74 2.46 -25.93
CA TYR A 36 15.47 3.56 -25.00
C TYR A 36 16.12 4.88 -25.43
N LEU A 37 17.38 4.82 -25.89
CA LEU A 37 18.12 5.99 -26.37
C LEU A 37 17.67 6.49 -27.76
N ARG A 38 16.96 5.65 -28.54
CA ARG A 38 16.39 6.01 -29.83
C ARG A 38 14.95 6.44 -29.79
N ARG A 39 14.31 6.47 -28.61
CA ARG A 39 13.00 7.11 -28.48
C ARG A 39 13.17 8.58 -28.84
N PRO A 40 12.42 9.12 -29.83
CA PRO A 40 12.38 10.55 -30.05
C PRO A 40 11.91 11.17 -28.73
N GLU A 41 12.65 12.15 -28.24
CA GLU A 41 12.19 12.99 -27.13
C GLU A 41 10.81 13.50 -27.51
N SER A 42 9.79 12.98 -26.85
CA SER A 42 8.48 13.61 -26.90
C SER A 42 8.71 15.04 -26.40
N PRO A 43 8.21 16.06 -27.11
CA PRO A 43 8.37 17.43 -26.64
C PRO A 43 7.91 17.46 -25.20
N SER A 44 8.78 17.92 -24.30
CA SER A 44 8.51 18.08 -22.89
C SER A 44 7.17 18.80 -22.78
N ALA A 45 6.15 18.08 -22.29
CA ALA A 45 4.91 18.74 -21.93
C ALA A 45 5.30 19.88 -20.97
N PRO A 46 4.76 21.07 -21.14
CA PRO A 46 4.99 22.15 -20.19
C PRO A 46 4.69 21.57 -18.80
N PRO A 47 5.46 21.95 -17.74
CA PRO A 47 5.25 21.43 -16.41
C PRO A 47 3.76 21.54 -16.14
N SER A 48 3.12 20.38 -15.93
CA SER A 48 1.69 20.31 -15.66
C SER A 48 1.46 21.23 -14.48
N ALA A 49 0.76 22.34 -14.72
CA ALA A 49 0.36 23.22 -13.66
C ALA A 49 -0.31 22.32 -12.61
N GLN A 50 0.26 22.30 -11.39
CA GLN A 50 -0.35 21.66 -10.25
C GLN A 50 -1.85 21.98 -10.29
N PRO A 51 -2.76 21.00 -10.27
CA PRO A 51 -4.16 21.32 -10.16
C PRO A 51 -4.31 22.25 -8.96
N PRO A 52 -5.02 23.37 -9.07
CA PRO A 52 -5.21 24.24 -7.94
C PRO A 52 -5.80 23.40 -6.80
N ALA A 53 -5.21 23.53 -5.60
CA ALA A 53 -5.69 22.87 -4.40
C ALA A 53 -7.22 23.03 -4.32
N GLY A 54 -7.93 21.90 -4.34
CA GLY A 54 -9.30 21.79 -3.87
C GLY A 54 -10.34 22.66 -4.56
N VAL A 55 -10.65 22.37 -5.84
CA VAL A 55 -12.05 22.54 -6.25
C VAL A 55 -12.74 21.25 -5.81
N PRO A 56 -13.69 21.29 -4.86
CA PRO A 56 -14.52 20.13 -4.56
C PRO A 56 -15.16 19.70 -5.88
N GLY A 57 -14.87 18.47 -6.34
CA GLY A 57 -15.60 17.87 -7.44
C GLY A 57 -17.09 17.91 -7.10
N PRO A 58 -18.00 17.89 -8.10
CA PRO A 58 -19.42 17.86 -7.83
C PRO A 58 -19.70 16.71 -6.87
N SER A 59 -20.12 17.06 -5.65
CA SER A 59 -20.50 16.07 -4.65
C SER A 59 -21.61 15.20 -5.22
N THR A 60 -21.36 13.90 -5.33
CA THR A 60 -22.40 12.96 -5.69
C THR A 60 -23.56 13.18 -4.69
N PRO A 61 -24.85 13.22 -5.15
CA PRO A 61 -25.96 13.39 -4.23
C PRO A 61 -25.88 12.34 -3.14
N ARG A 62 -25.76 12.74 -1.88
CA ARG A 62 -25.69 11.84 -0.73
C ARG A 62 -26.98 11.02 -0.65
N LYS A 63 -26.85 9.73 -0.33
CA LYS A 63 -28.01 8.90 -0.04
C LYS A 63 -28.74 9.46 1.18
N PRO A 64 -30.08 9.55 1.18
CA PRO A 64 -30.85 9.91 2.38
C PRO A 64 -30.50 8.94 3.52
N ARG A 65 -30.13 9.45 4.68
CA ARG A 65 -29.83 8.64 5.86
C ARG A 65 -31.01 8.65 6.83
N PRO A 66 -31.24 7.54 7.55
CA PRO A 66 -32.29 7.48 8.56
C PRO A 66 -31.93 8.38 9.76
N GLU A 67 -32.91 8.70 10.59
CA GLU A 67 -32.70 9.48 11.81
C GLU A 67 -32.01 8.65 12.92
N PHE A 68 -32.16 7.33 12.90
CA PHE A 68 -31.57 6.37 13.81
C PHE A 68 -31.17 5.10 13.08
N GLN A 69 -30.25 4.33 13.67
CA GLN A 69 -29.83 3.01 13.20
C GLN A 69 -30.12 1.94 14.27
N SER A 70 -30.01 0.65 13.89
CA SER A 70 -30.22 -0.47 14.81
C SER A 70 -29.29 -0.37 16.04
N ALA A 71 -29.78 -0.83 17.18
CA ALA A 71 -29.01 -0.91 18.43
C ALA A 71 -27.75 -1.80 18.30
N ASP A 72 -27.73 -2.73 17.34
CA ASP A 72 -26.58 -3.60 17.08
C ASP A 72 -25.51 -2.95 16.22
N CYS A 73 -25.71 -1.72 15.76
CA CYS A 73 -24.76 -1.00 14.93
C CYS A 73 -23.67 -0.33 15.78
N PRO A 74 -22.39 -0.41 15.41
CA PRO A 74 -21.35 0.39 16.03
C PRO A 74 -21.42 1.85 15.57
N ASP A 75 -20.99 2.78 16.41
CA ASP A 75 -20.83 4.18 16.02
C ASP A 75 -19.72 4.35 14.99
N VAL A 76 -18.63 3.58 15.14
CA VAL A 76 -17.42 3.63 14.28
C VAL A 76 -16.99 2.24 13.86
N MET A 77 -16.53 2.10 12.63
CA MET A 77 -15.81 0.93 12.12
C MET A 77 -14.37 1.30 11.79
N LEU A 78 -13.38 0.65 12.42
CA LEU A 78 -11.98 0.72 12.03
C LEU A 78 -11.68 -0.36 11.00
N VAL A 79 -11.35 0.03 9.78
CA VAL A 79 -10.86 -0.86 8.71
C VAL A 79 -9.33 -0.89 8.77
N SER A 80 -8.79 -1.96 9.34
CA SER A 80 -7.35 -2.20 9.50
C SER A 80 -6.86 -3.10 8.38
N ILE A 81 -5.89 -2.63 7.57
CA ILE A 81 -5.44 -3.34 6.37
C ILE A 81 -3.96 -3.72 6.53
N PRO A 82 -3.67 -5.01 6.80
CA PRO A 82 -2.31 -5.50 6.99
C PRO A 82 -1.45 -5.42 5.72
N GLY A 83 -0.13 -5.46 5.89
CA GLY A 83 0.83 -5.51 4.80
C GLY A 83 1.00 -6.92 4.20
N THR A 84 1.90 -7.01 3.22
CA THR A 84 2.31 -8.29 2.60
C THR A 84 2.82 -9.25 3.67
N TRP A 85 2.37 -10.51 3.62
CA TRP A 85 2.67 -11.59 4.58
C TRP A 85 2.20 -11.33 6.01
N GLU A 86 1.19 -10.47 6.17
CA GLU A 86 0.61 -10.13 7.47
C GLU A 86 -0.88 -10.46 7.58
N SER A 87 -1.45 -11.15 6.59
CA SER A 87 -2.87 -11.54 6.58
C SER A 87 -3.08 -12.87 5.87
N SER A 88 -4.25 -13.46 6.08
CA SER A 88 -4.75 -14.65 5.41
C SER A 88 -6.25 -14.51 5.15
N PRO A 89 -6.76 -15.00 4.00
CA PRO A 89 -8.20 -14.97 3.72
C PRO A 89 -9.03 -15.88 4.62
N GLN A 90 -8.38 -16.76 5.38
CA GLN A 90 -9.03 -17.65 6.36
C GLN A 90 -8.99 -17.13 7.80
N ASP A 91 -8.37 -15.97 8.04
CA ASP A 91 -8.31 -15.40 9.39
C ASP A 91 -9.64 -14.74 9.79
N ASP A 92 -9.93 -14.75 11.09
CA ASP A 92 -11.10 -14.05 11.61
C ASP A 92 -10.85 -12.52 11.54
N PRO A 93 -11.66 -11.75 10.81
CA PRO A 93 -11.46 -10.31 10.69
C PRO A 93 -11.62 -9.54 12.01
N PHE A 94 -12.34 -10.09 12.97
CA PHE A 94 -12.60 -9.47 14.27
C PHE A 94 -11.62 -9.92 15.36
N ASN A 95 -10.93 -11.04 15.14
CA ASN A 95 -9.91 -11.58 16.06
C ASN A 95 -8.80 -12.31 15.27
N PRO A 96 -8.00 -11.60 14.45
CA PRO A 96 -6.98 -12.24 13.63
C PRO A 96 -5.89 -12.88 14.49
N THR A 97 -5.55 -14.15 14.20
CA THR A 97 -4.60 -14.95 14.98
C THR A 97 -3.46 -15.55 14.16
N GLN A 98 -3.61 -15.65 12.85
CA GLN A 98 -2.63 -16.32 11.99
C GLN A 98 -1.32 -15.55 11.87
N PHE A 99 -1.36 -14.22 11.97
CA PHE A 99 -0.20 -13.33 11.88
C PHE A 99 -0.07 -12.45 13.13
N PRO A 100 0.29 -13.01 14.30
CA PRO A 100 0.30 -12.28 15.57
C PRO A 100 1.33 -11.15 15.64
N LEU A 101 2.32 -11.14 14.73
CA LEU A 101 3.36 -10.12 14.61
C LEU A 101 3.06 -9.10 13.51
N SER A 102 1.87 -9.13 12.89
CA SER A 102 1.46 -8.09 11.95
C SER A 102 1.63 -6.70 12.55
N LEU A 103 2.19 -5.77 11.78
CA LEU A 103 2.38 -4.39 12.22
C LEU A 103 1.04 -3.77 12.63
N MET A 104 -0.01 -4.04 11.86
CA MET A 104 -1.34 -3.50 12.10
C MET A 104 -1.97 -4.02 13.39
N SER A 105 -1.52 -5.17 13.93
CA SER A 105 -2.00 -5.68 15.22
C SER A 105 -1.63 -4.78 16.40
N ASN A 106 -0.59 -3.94 16.26
CA ASN A 106 -0.23 -2.93 17.27
C ASN A 106 -1.26 -1.78 17.34
N ILE A 107 -2.16 -1.69 16.37
CA ILE A 107 -3.23 -0.69 16.32
C ILE A 107 -4.59 -1.37 16.56
N SER A 108 -4.91 -2.40 15.76
CA SER A 108 -6.23 -3.04 15.77
C SER A 108 -6.58 -3.69 17.09
N ARG A 109 -5.62 -4.42 17.71
CA ARG A 109 -5.87 -5.12 18.99
C ARG A 109 -6.12 -4.14 20.14
N PRO A 110 -5.25 -3.14 20.43
CA PRO A 110 -5.53 -2.17 21.47
C PRO A 110 -6.85 -1.39 21.26
N MET A 111 -7.20 -1.10 20.00
CA MET A 111 -8.47 -0.44 19.69
C MET A 111 -9.67 -1.33 20.06
N SER A 112 -9.65 -2.62 19.72
CA SER A 112 -10.73 -3.55 20.05
C SER A 112 -10.84 -3.85 21.56
N GLU A 113 -9.73 -3.73 22.29
CA GLU A 113 -9.69 -3.94 23.75
C GLU A 113 -10.19 -2.72 24.53
N GLN A 114 -10.01 -1.52 23.97
CA GLN A 114 -10.33 -0.26 24.67
C GLN A 114 -11.80 0.14 24.55
N PHE A 115 -12.44 -0.12 23.42
CA PHE A 115 -13.80 0.34 23.13
C PHE A 115 -14.80 -0.81 23.14
N GLY A 116 -16.02 -0.55 23.65
CA GLY A 116 -17.13 -1.48 23.51
C GLY A 116 -17.56 -1.65 22.05
N LYS A 117 -18.15 -2.80 21.74
CA LYS A 117 -18.57 -3.12 20.36
C LYS A 117 -19.69 -2.20 19.82
N ASP A 118 -20.44 -1.58 20.69
CA ASP A 118 -21.42 -0.53 20.40
C ASP A 118 -20.75 0.77 19.92
N ARG A 119 -19.55 1.05 20.44
CA ARG A 119 -18.77 2.24 20.05
C ARG A 119 -17.88 1.98 18.85
N LEU A 120 -17.15 0.86 18.84
CA LEU A 120 -16.15 0.56 17.80
C LEU A 120 -16.20 -0.92 17.40
N GLU A 121 -16.39 -1.16 16.12
CA GLU A 121 -16.09 -2.45 15.49
C GLU A 121 -14.74 -2.35 14.78
N VAL A 122 -13.79 -3.23 15.13
CA VAL A 122 -12.49 -3.34 14.46
C VAL A 122 -12.54 -4.49 13.47
N TYR A 123 -12.36 -4.17 12.20
CA TYR A 123 -12.32 -5.13 11.09
C TYR A 123 -10.93 -5.15 10.49
N THR A 124 -10.18 -6.23 10.72
CA THR A 124 -8.89 -6.47 10.05
C THR A 124 -9.14 -7.21 8.76
N VAL A 125 -8.77 -6.62 7.63
CA VAL A 125 -9.07 -7.15 6.29
C VAL A 125 -8.39 -8.49 6.06
N PRO A 126 -9.14 -9.62 5.95
CA PRO A 126 -8.59 -10.92 5.62
C PRO A 126 -8.38 -11.03 4.10
N TYR A 127 -7.15 -11.24 3.66
CA TYR A 127 -6.81 -11.42 2.24
C TYR A 127 -5.51 -12.20 2.10
N THR A 128 -5.26 -12.73 0.90
CA THR A 128 -4.00 -13.41 0.56
C THR A 128 -2.89 -12.38 0.41
N ALA A 129 -2.36 -11.91 1.51
CA ALA A 129 -1.37 -10.85 1.57
C ALA A 129 0.00 -11.33 1.06
N GLN A 130 0.10 -11.60 -0.24
CA GLN A 130 1.28 -12.18 -0.88
C GLN A 130 1.89 -11.26 -1.95
N PHE A 131 3.14 -11.56 -2.24
CA PHE A 131 3.93 -10.89 -3.26
C PHE A 131 4.81 -11.95 -3.93
N HIS A 132 4.38 -12.46 -5.08
CA HIS A 132 5.19 -13.38 -5.87
C HIS A 132 6.49 -12.69 -6.31
N ASN A 133 7.62 -13.27 -5.92
CA ASN A 133 8.91 -12.83 -6.43
C ASN A 133 9.16 -13.49 -7.80
N PRO A 134 9.15 -12.75 -8.91
CA PRO A 134 9.30 -13.32 -10.25
C PRO A 134 10.67 -13.95 -10.51
N PHE A 135 11.64 -13.70 -9.61
CA PHE A 135 12.98 -14.28 -9.68
C PHE A 135 13.16 -15.50 -8.76
N ALA A 136 12.13 -15.87 -8.01
CA ALA A 136 12.11 -17.03 -7.13
C ALA A 136 11.11 -18.10 -7.62
N ALA A 137 11.42 -19.37 -7.38
CA ALA A 137 10.52 -20.47 -7.68
C ALA A 137 9.48 -20.64 -6.55
N ASP A 138 8.79 -19.57 -6.19
CA ASP A 138 7.68 -19.63 -5.25
C ASP A 138 6.33 -19.78 -5.98
N LYS A 139 5.27 -20.12 -5.23
CA LYS A 139 3.89 -20.26 -5.73
C LYS A 139 2.98 -19.20 -5.12
N GLN A 140 3.54 -18.08 -4.71
CA GLN A 140 2.75 -17.02 -4.10
C GLN A 140 1.85 -16.33 -5.14
N MET A 141 0.76 -15.75 -4.66
CA MET A 141 -0.12 -14.91 -5.46
C MET A 141 0.65 -13.67 -5.98
N SER A 142 0.34 -13.22 -7.19
CA SER A 142 0.90 -11.99 -7.72
C SER A 142 0.52 -10.78 -6.84
N TYR A 143 1.36 -9.75 -6.86
CA TYR A 143 1.06 -8.50 -6.16
C TYR A 143 -0.28 -7.90 -6.61
N ASN A 144 -0.54 -7.92 -7.93
CA ASN A 144 -1.77 -7.38 -8.50
C ASN A 144 -3.02 -8.09 -7.98
N ASP A 145 -2.99 -9.42 -7.97
CA ASP A 145 -4.14 -10.23 -7.54
C ASP A 145 -4.38 -10.10 -6.04
N SER A 146 -3.30 -10.13 -5.24
CA SER A 146 -3.35 -9.96 -3.79
C SER A 146 -3.93 -8.58 -3.41
N ARG A 147 -3.43 -7.51 -4.03
CA ARG A 147 -3.95 -6.15 -3.83
C ARG A 147 -5.42 -6.02 -4.23
N ALA A 148 -5.79 -6.60 -5.38
CA ALA A 148 -7.17 -6.57 -5.86
C ALA A 148 -8.12 -7.36 -4.94
N GLU A 149 -7.67 -8.50 -4.40
CA GLU A 149 -8.42 -9.27 -3.40
C GLU A 149 -8.65 -8.45 -2.13
N GLY A 150 -7.59 -7.90 -1.53
CA GLY A 150 -7.68 -7.09 -0.32
C GLY A 150 -8.59 -5.88 -0.50
N LYS A 151 -8.50 -5.18 -1.65
CA LYS A 151 -9.42 -4.07 -1.95
C LYS A 151 -10.86 -4.51 -2.04
N ARG A 152 -11.16 -5.61 -2.76
CA ARG A 152 -12.54 -6.14 -2.85
C ARG A 152 -13.10 -6.52 -1.48
N THR A 153 -12.28 -7.14 -0.63
CA THR A 153 -12.67 -7.53 0.73
C THR A 153 -12.99 -6.31 1.59
N ALA A 154 -12.14 -5.27 1.57
CA ALA A 154 -12.38 -4.03 2.29
C ALA A 154 -13.63 -3.30 1.80
N VAL A 155 -13.80 -3.17 0.47
CA VAL A 155 -15.00 -2.56 -0.14
C VAL A 155 -16.26 -3.32 0.27
N LYS A 156 -16.24 -4.66 0.22
CA LYS A 156 -17.39 -5.48 0.63
C LYS A 156 -17.74 -5.26 2.10
N ALA A 157 -16.74 -5.29 3.00
CA ALA A 157 -16.97 -5.09 4.42
C ALA A 157 -17.61 -3.72 4.72
N MET A 158 -17.10 -2.65 4.08
CA MET A 158 -17.67 -1.30 4.26
C MET A 158 -19.06 -1.18 3.63
N THR A 159 -19.32 -1.81 2.48
CA THR A 159 -20.65 -1.84 1.86
C THR A 159 -21.65 -2.55 2.77
N ASP A 160 -21.32 -3.76 3.22
CA ASP A 160 -22.18 -4.55 4.11
C ASP A 160 -22.49 -3.81 5.42
N MET A 161 -21.48 -3.10 5.98
CA MET A 161 -21.67 -2.27 7.18
C MET A 161 -22.60 -1.09 6.86
N ASN A 162 -22.35 -0.35 5.80
CA ASN A 162 -23.14 0.82 5.44
C ASN A 162 -24.59 0.50 5.10
N ASP A 163 -24.84 -0.67 4.47
CA ASP A 163 -26.20 -1.12 4.16
C ASP A 163 -26.97 -1.51 5.41
N ARG A 164 -26.33 -2.09 6.42
CA ARG A 164 -26.91 -2.47 7.70
C ARG A 164 -26.95 -1.30 8.70
N CYS A 165 -25.91 -0.49 8.72
CA CYS A 165 -25.64 0.55 9.72
C CYS A 165 -25.27 1.86 9.02
N PRO A 166 -26.23 2.58 8.42
CA PRO A 166 -25.96 3.70 7.50
C PRO A 166 -25.45 4.98 8.19
N LEU A 167 -25.41 5.02 9.52
CA LEU A 167 -24.88 6.14 10.30
C LEU A 167 -23.51 5.84 10.91
N THR A 168 -22.98 4.63 10.73
CA THR A 168 -21.63 4.26 11.18
C THR A 168 -20.57 5.09 10.46
N SER A 169 -19.66 5.66 11.23
CA SER A 169 -18.48 6.36 10.71
C SER A 169 -17.31 5.41 10.51
N TYR A 170 -16.31 5.80 9.69
CA TYR A 170 -15.20 4.93 9.32
C TYR A 170 -13.84 5.56 9.63
N VAL A 171 -12.92 4.76 10.15
CA VAL A 171 -11.50 5.05 10.22
C VAL A 171 -10.77 3.99 9.39
N ILE A 172 -9.83 4.40 8.53
CA ILE A 172 -9.07 3.48 7.67
C ILE A 172 -7.60 3.59 8.05
N ALA A 173 -6.96 2.46 8.30
CA ALA A 173 -5.53 2.41 8.56
C ALA A 173 -4.90 1.24 7.79
N GLY A 174 -3.76 1.47 7.13
CA GLY A 174 -3.09 0.43 6.37
C GLY A 174 -1.57 0.54 6.41
N PHE A 175 -0.89 -0.59 6.21
CA PHE A 175 0.56 -0.69 6.14
C PHE A 175 1.01 -1.33 4.84
N SER A 176 2.03 -0.76 4.18
CA SER A 176 2.66 -1.34 2.97
C SER A 176 1.64 -1.63 1.86
N GLN A 177 1.49 -2.85 1.38
CA GLN A 177 0.44 -3.25 0.45
C GLN A 177 -0.95 -2.85 0.98
N GLY A 178 -1.18 -2.99 2.30
CA GLY A 178 -2.41 -2.53 2.96
C GLY A 178 -2.57 -1.01 2.92
N ALA A 179 -1.49 -0.24 2.94
CA ALA A 179 -1.55 1.21 2.76
C ALA A 179 -1.89 1.59 1.31
N VAL A 180 -1.39 0.84 0.32
CA VAL A 180 -1.80 1.02 -1.08
C VAL A 180 -3.29 0.74 -1.24
N ILE A 181 -3.79 -0.36 -0.67
CA ILE A 181 -5.21 -0.73 -0.69
C ILE A 181 -6.06 0.34 0.00
N GLY A 182 -5.69 0.74 1.21
CA GLY A 182 -6.39 1.77 1.99
C GLY A 182 -6.40 3.14 1.31
N GLY A 183 -5.28 3.51 0.70
CA GLY A 183 -5.15 4.74 -0.07
C GLY A 183 -5.98 4.72 -1.36
N ASP A 184 -6.07 3.59 -2.06
CA ASP A 184 -6.92 3.42 -3.24
C ASP A 184 -8.41 3.50 -2.87
N LEU A 185 -8.76 2.92 -1.72
CA LEU A 185 -10.11 3.00 -1.16
C LEU A 185 -10.47 4.45 -0.76
N ALA A 186 -9.57 5.14 -0.05
CA ALA A 186 -9.73 6.54 0.33
C ALA A 186 -9.85 7.46 -0.92
N SER A 187 -9.04 7.20 -1.95
CA SER A 187 -9.14 7.92 -3.23
C SER A 187 -10.50 7.72 -3.89
N ASP A 188 -11.00 6.49 -3.91
CA ASP A 188 -12.33 6.23 -4.51
C ASP A 188 -13.44 6.90 -3.70
N ILE A 189 -13.42 6.83 -2.37
CA ILE A 189 -14.41 7.49 -1.50
C ILE A 189 -14.35 9.01 -1.68
N GLY A 190 -13.18 9.61 -1.56
CA GLY A 190 -13.03 11.07 -1.63
C GLY A 190 -13.32 11.67 -3.01
N ASN A 191 -13.33 10.84 -4.07
CA ASN A 191 -13.73 11.23 -5.43
C ASN A 191 -15.14 10.71 -5.79
N GLY A 192 -15.95 10.28 -4.84
CA GLY A 192 -17.36 9.89 -5.05
C GLY A 192 -17.56 8.54 -5.75
N ARG A 193 -16.57 7.65 -5.72
CA ARG A 193 -16.60 6.31 -6.33
C ARG A 193 -16.53 5.17 -5.30
N GLY A 194 -16.49 5.51 -4.01
CA GLY A 194 -16.32 4.54 -2.94
C GLY A 194 -17.61 3.85 -2.48
N PRO A 195 -17.48 2.88 -1.56
CA PRO A 195 -18.62 2.14 -1.00
C PRO A 195 -19.47 2.98 -0.03
N VAL A 196 -18.92 4.06 0.50
CA VAL A 196 -19.57 4.95 1.47
C VAL A 196 -19.38 6.42 1.08
N ASP A 197 -20.21 7.30 1.61
CA ASP A 197 -20.03 8.74 1.41
C ASP A 197 -18.81 9.25 2.17
N GLU A 198 -18.12 10.26 1.62
CA GLU A 198 -16.88 10.80 2.16
C GLU A 198 -17.01 11.40 3.56
N ASP A 199 -18.19 11.91 3.93
CA ASP A 199 -18.44 12.52 5.23
C ASP A 199 -18.56 11.50 6.38
N LEU A 200 -18.78 10.22 6.07
CA LEU A 200 -18.72 9.14 7.05
C LEU A 200 -17.27 8.74 7.38
N VAL A 201 -16.28 9.10 6.57
CA VAL A 201 -14.88 8.77 6.83
C VAL A 201 -14.27 9.83 7.74
N LEU A 202 -13.98 9.48 8.97
CA LEU A 202 -13.35 10.37 9.96
C LEU A 202 -11.91 10.67 9.64
N GLY A 203 -11.17 9.67 9.14
CA GLY A 203 -9.80 9.83 8.73
C GLY A 203 -9.16 8.55 8.21
N VAL A 204 -8.00 8.73 7.58
CA VAL A 204 -7.21 7.67 6.96
C VAL A 204 -5.76 7.82 7.37
N THR A 205 -5.06 6.73 7.71
CA THR A 205 -3.60 6.72 7.92
C THR A 205 -2.96 5.61 7.10
N LEU A 206 -1.97 5.99 6.31
CA LEU A 206 -1.24 5.14 5.39
C LEU A 206 0.24 5.08 5.81
N ILE A 207 0.65 3.95 6.35
CA ILE A 207 2.04 3.70 6.76
C ILE A 207 2.76 3.00 5.61
N ALA A 208 3.82 3.61 5.09
CA ALA A 208 4.61 3.10 3.97
C ALA A 208 3.80 2.88 2.67
N ASP A 209 3.00 3.86 2.28
CA ASP A 209 2.19 3.80 1.06
C ASP A 209 3.07 3.79 -0.22
N GLY A 210 3.04 2.70 -0.98
CA GLY A 210 3.74 2.57 -2.26
C GLY A 210 3.27 3.56 -3.34
N ARG A 211 2.14 4.21 -3.14
CA ARG A 211 1.58 5.27 -4.01
C ARG A 211 1.58 6.65 -3.35
N ARG A 212 2.44 6.83 -2.33
CA ARG A 212 2.61 8.15 -1.70
C ARG A 212 3.07 9.17 -2.75
N GLN A 213 2.39 10.30 -2.81
CA GLN A 213 2.68 11.41 -3.70
C GLN A 213 2.90 12.68 -2.87
N LEU A 214 3.94 13.44 -3.19
CA LEU A 214 4.23 14.70 -2.50
C LEU A 214 3.08 15.69 -2.66
N GLY A 215 2.65 16.29 -1.56
CA GLY A 215 1.56 17.28 -1.54
C GLY A 215 0.16 16.66 -1.69
N VAL A 216 0.02 15.35 -1.63
CA VAL A 216 -1.26 14.63 -1.62
C VAL A 216 -1.44 13.92 -0.30
N GLY A 217 -2.47 14.29 0.46
CA GLY A 217 -2.62 13.94 1.86
C GLY A 217 -1.77 14.83 2.78
N GLN A 218 -1.69 14.45 4.05
CA GLN A 218 -0.94 15.14 5.09
C GLN A 218 0.31 14.34 5.46
N ASP A 219 1.48 14.90 5.25
CA ASP A 219 2.73 14.28 5.70
C ASP A 219 2.83 14.38 7.23
N ILE A 220 2.93 13.23 7.90
CA ILE A 220 3.03 13.14 9.37
C ILE A 220 4.46 12.76 9.76
N GLY A 221 5.05 13.57 10.64
CA GLY A 221 6.40 13.36 11.16
C GLY A 221 7.50 13.55 10.12
N PRO A 222 8.67 12.94 10.32
CA PRO A 222 9.86 13.17 9.50
C PRO A 222 9.83 12.39 8.18
N ASN A 223 8.80 12.64 7.34
CA ASN A 223 8.71 12.00 6.04
C ASN A 223 9.87 12.43 5.12
N PRO A 224 10.57 11.47 4.47
CA PRO A 224 11.61 11.80 3.51
C PRO A 224 11.03 12.41 2.24
N PRO A 225 11.80 13.22 1.49
CA PRO A 225 11.44 13.64 0.15
C PRO A 225 11.31 12.42 -0.78
N GLY A 226 10.59 12.58 -1.90
CA GLY A 226 10.35 11.50 -2.85
C GLY A 226 8.92 11.00 -2.81
N GLN A 227 8.62 10.11 -3.70
CA GLN A 227 7.30 9.51 -3.85
C GLN A 227 7.37 7.99 -3.81
N GLY A 228 6.23 7.33 -3.69
CA GLY A 228 6.17 5.88 -3.56
C GLY A 228 6.67 5.15 -4.80
N ALA A 229 7.15 3.92 -4.61
CA ALA A 229 7.72 3.08 -5.65
C ALA A 229 6.75 2.84 -6.82
N GLU A 230 5.45 2.71 -6.54
CA GLU A 230 4.45 2.53 -7.59
C GLU A 230 4.28 3.75 -8.51
N ILE A 231 4.60 4.95 -8.03
CA ILE A 231 4.60 6.15 -8.86
C ILE A 231 5.90 6.23 -9.67
N THR A 232 7.04 6.03 -9.01
CA THR A 232 8.34 6.12 -9.67
C THR A 232 8.53 5.04 -10.73
N LEU A 233 7.94 3.85 -10.53
CA LEU A 233 8.07 2.69 -11.43
C LEU A 233 6.92 2.53 -12.43
N HIS A 234 5.91 3.41 -12.44
CA HIS A 234 4.69 3.17 -13.22
C HIS A 234 4.92 3.11 -14.74
N GLU A 235 6.00 3.68 -15.23
CA GLU A 235 6.37 3.67 -16.66
C GLU A 235 7.31 2.51 -17.05
N VAL A 236 7.54 1.53 -16.16
CA VAL A 236 8.40 0.38 -16.43
C VAL A 236 7.55 -0.81 -16.89
N PRO A 237 7.35 -1.02 -18.21
CA PRO A 237 6.39 -1.99 -18.75
C PRO A 237 6.68 -3.44 -18.34
N VAL A 238 7.96 -3.82 -18.23
CA VAL A 238 8.35 -5.19 -17.89
C VAL A 238 7.83 -5.64 -16.53
N LEU A 239 7.56 -4.72 -15.59
CA LEU A 239 7.05 -5.07 -14.28
C LEU A 239 5.61 -5.58 -14.34
N SER A 240 4.78 -5.03 -15.24
CA SER A 240 3.38 -5.49 -15.38
C SER A 240 3.30 -6.92 -15.93
N GLU A 241 4.24 -7.31 -16.83
CA GLU A 241 4.34 -8.68 -17.34
C GLU A 241 4.71 -9.68 -16.24
N MET A 242 5.34 -9.19 -15.15
CA MET A 242 5.72 -9.95 -13.97
C MET A 242 4.66 -9.97 -12.87
N GLY A 243 3.45 -9.45 -13.12
CA GLY A 243 2.40 -9.34 -12.11
C GLY A 243 2.59 -8.21 -11.09
N LEU A 244 3.44 -7.23 -11.43
CA LEU A 244 3.80 -6.06 -10.65
C LEU A 244 3.34 -4.78 -11.36
N THR A 245 2.05 -4.59 -11.54
CA THR A 245 1.57 -3.35 -12.17
C THR A 245 1.72 -2.19 -11.21
N MET A 246 2.66 -1.31 -11.52
CA MET A 246 2.85 -0.05 -10.83
C MET A 246 1.84 0.95 -11.38
N THR A 247 0.83 1.28 -10.58
CA THR A 247 -0.36 2.00 -11.07
C THR A 247 -0.21 3.51 -11.13
N GLY A 248 0.94 4.06 -10.74
CA GLY A 248 1.21 5.48 -10.77
C GLY A 248 0.40 6.29 -9.74
N PRO A 249 0.33 7.62 -9.92
CA PRO A 249 -0.40 8.49 -9.01
C PRO A 249 -1.90 8.18 -9.02
N ARG A 250 -2.57 8.39 -7.87
CA ARG A 250 -4.03 8.27 -7.76
C ARG A 250 -4.70 9.42 -8.49
N GLN A 251 -5.56 9.10 -9.45
CA GLN A 251 -6.30 10.12 -10.20
C GLN A 251 -7.25 10.89 -9.26
N GLY A 252 -7.08 12.20 -9.15
CA GLY A 252 -7.81 13.05 -8.22
C GLY A 252 -7.29 12.99 -6.77
N GLY A 253 -6.12 12.37 -6.53
CA GLY A 253 -5.55 12.22 -5.19
C GLY A 253 -6.53 11.56 -4.23
N PHE A 254 -6.73 12.15 -3.06
CA PHE A 254 -7.73 11.70 -2.09
C PHE A 254 -9.03 12.52 -2.14
N GLY A 255 -9.19 13.43 -3.12
CA GLY A 255 -10.40 14.22 -3.28
C GLY A 255 -10.82 14.92 -1.99
N ALA A 256 -12.08 14.76 -1.57
CA ALA A 256 -12.63 15.33 -0.33
C ALA A 256 -12.00 14.79 0.97
N LEU A 257 -11.23 13.70 0.89
CA LEU A 257 -10.50 13.12 2.02
C LEU A 257 -9.05 13.62 2.14
N ASN A 258 -8.60 14.53 1.26
CA ASN A 258 -7.19 14.94 1.22
C ASN A 258 -6.69 15.45 2.58
N ASP A 259 -7.45 16.29 3.27
CA ASP A 259 -7.06 16.89 4.55
C ASP A 259 -7.24 15.94 5.75
N ARG A 260 -7.80 14.76 5.52
CA ARG A 260 -8.04 13.71 6.51
C ARG A 260 -7.26 12.43 6.24
N THR A 261 -6.36 12.44 5.23
CA THR A 261 -5.51 11.30 4.89
C THR A 261 -4.06 11.59 5.28
N ASN A 262 -3.58 10.87 6.27
CA ASN A 262 -2.23 10.95 6.79
C ASN A 262 -1.31 10.00 6.03
N GLN A 263 -0.12 10.48 5.68
CA GLN A 263 0.96 9.74 5.05
C GLN A 263 2.14 9.63 6.01
N ILE A 264 2.54 8.42 6.36
CA ILE A 264 3.70 8.13 7.21
C ILE A 264 4.72 7.36 6.40
N CYS A 265 5.93 7.92 6.28
CA CYS A 265 7.04 7.30 5.56
C CYS A 265 8.34 7.47 6.34
N GLY A 266 9.06 6.39 6.59
CA GLY A 266 10.34 6.41 7.27
C GLY A 266 11.51 6.60 6.30
N LYS A 267 12.56 7.27 6.76
CA LYS A 267 13.76 7.49 5.95
C LYS A 267 14.42 6.17 5.53
N GLY A 268 14.65 5.99 4.24
CA GLY A 268 15.28 4.80 3.67
C GLY A 268 14.30 3.69 3.31
N ASP A 269 13.00 3.86 3.57
CA ASP A 269 11.97 2.96 3.07
C ASP A 269 11.65 3.27 1.60
N LEU A 270 12.16 2.42 0.70
CA LEU A 270 11.99 2.57 -0.74
C LEU A 270 10.55 2.30 -1.22
N ILE A 271 9.70 1.73 -0.39
CA ILE A 271 8.29 1.52 -0.77
C ILE A 271 7.56 2.86 -0.86
N CYS A 272 7.70 3.71 0.15
CA CYS A 272 7.01 5.00 0.22
C CYS A 272 7.87 6.21 -0.19
N SER A 273 9.19 6.03 -0.32
CA SER A 273 10.13 7.07 -0.77
C SER A 273 11.21 6.47 -1.67
N ALA A 274 10.85 6.28 -2.93
CA ALA A 274 11.74 5.76 -3.96
C ALA A 274 12.34 6.93 -4.75
N PRO A 275 13.63 7.23 -4.61
CA PRO A 275 14.29 8.24 -5.43
C PRO A 275 14.42 7.76 -6.88
N GLU A 276 14.30 8.67 -7.84
CA GLU A 276 14.37 8.32 -9.27
C GLU A 276 15.70 7.63 -9.63
N GLU A 277 16.80 8.01 -8.99
CA GLU A 277 18.11 7.42 -9.21
C GLU A 277 18.17 5.93 -8.81
N ALA A 278 17.33 5.49 -7.87
CA ALA A 278 17.24 4.09 -7.49
C ALA A 278 16.85 3.20 -8.68
N PHE A 279 16.12 3.75 -9.64
CA PHE A 279 15.60 3.07 -10.82
C PHE A 279 16.42 3.33 -12.10
N SER A 280 17.58 4.00 -11.97
CA SER A 280 18.53 4.04 -13.08
C SER A 280 18.95 2.62 -13.49
N ILE A 281 19.29 2.43 -14.76
CA ILE A 281 19.70 1.12 -15.30
C ILE A 281 20.87 0.48 -14.52
N PHE A 282 21.69 1.30 -13.87
CA PHE A 282 22.82 0.84 -13.05
C PHE A 282 22.38 0.37 -11.66
N ASN A 283 21.32 0.96 -11.09
CA ASN A 283 20.82 0.65 -9.75
C ASN A 283 19.60 -0.27 -9.75
N LEU A 284 18.91 -0.41 -10.91
CA LEU A 284 17.69 -1.20 -11.03
C LEU A 284 17.81 -2.63 -10.48
N PRO A 285 18.90 -3.40 -10.75
CA PRO A 285 19.02 -4.75 -10.18
C PRO A 285 19.02 -4.75 -8.65
N LYS A 286 19.77 -3.83 -8.03
CA LYS A 286 19.84 -3.69 -6.57
C LYS A 286 18.50 -3.20 -5.99
N THR A 287 17.84 -2.31 -6.69
CA THR A 287 16.53 -1.79 -6.28
C THR A 287 15.46 -2.85 -6.35
N LEU A 288 15.43 -3.66 -7.42
CA LEU A 288 14.51 -4.80 -7.53
C LEU A 288 14.82 -5.86 -6.47
N GLU A 289 16.09 -6.16 -6.21
CA GLU A 289 16.49 -7.02 -5.09
C GLU A 289 15.98 -6.46 -3.75
N THR A 290 16.09 -5.15 -3.54
CA THR A 290 15.60 -4.45 -2.34
C THR A 290 14.07 -4.53 -2.24
N LEU A 291 13.34 -4.34 -3.34
CA LEU A 291 11.87 -4.35 -3.35
C LEU A 291 11.27 -5.77 -3.28
N THR A 292 11.95 -6.75 -3.86
CA THR A 292 11.45 -8.15 -3.96
C THR A 292 12.09 -9.10 -2.98
N GLY A 293 13.23 -8.74 -2.39
CA GLY A 293 13.98 -9.56 -1.45
C GLY A 293 13.83 -9.11 0.00
N SER A 294 14.44 -9.89 0.90
CA SER A 294 14.52 -9.59 2.33
C SER A 294 15.28 -8.30 2.67
N ALA A 295 15.91 -7.65 1.70
CA ALA A 295 16.67 -6.42 1.88
C ALA A 295 15.77 -5.17 2.06
N ALA A 296 14.52 -5.16 1.57
CA ALA A 296 13.53 -4.15 1.97
C ALA A 296 13.04 -4.39 3.41
N GLY A 297 13.29 -5.59 3.95
CA GLY A 297 12.77 -6.06 5.21
C GLY A 297 13.19 -5.26 6.44
N PRO A 298 14.48 -4.97 6.71
CA PRO A 298 14.83 -4.42 8.01
C PRO A 298 14.15 -3.08 8.30
N VAL A 299 14.28 -2.10 7.42
CA VAL A 299 13.73 -0.75 7.66
C VAL A 299 12.22 -0.69 7.47
N HIS A 300 11.70 -1.37 6.45
CA HIS A 300 10.27 -1.40 6.14
C HIS A 300 9.41 -1.99 7.27
N ALA A 301 9.95 -2.89 8.07
CA ALA A 301 9.25 -3.51 9.20
C ALA A 301 9.41 -2.75 10.53
N LEU A 302 10.15 -1.63 10.58
CA LEU A 302 10.57 -0.99 11.83
C LEU A 302 9.65 0.15 12.31
N TYR A 303 8.48 0.34 11.70
CA TYR A 303 7.55 1.43 12.05
C TYR A 303 6.97 1.37 13.47
N ASN A 304 7.14 0.25 14.16
CA ASN A 304 6.81 0.10 15.58
C ASN A 304 8.00 0.30 16.51
N THR A 305 9.14 0.80 15.99
CA THR A 305 10.38 0.98 16.79
C THR A 305 10.78 2.45 16.88
N PRO A 306 11.22 2.95 18.06
CA PRO A 306 11.59 4.35 18.25
C PRO A 306 12.89 4.75 17.54
N GLN A 307 13.68 3.78 17.04
CA GLN A 307 14.93 4.04 16.33
C GLN A 307 14.71 4.34 14.84
N PHE A 308 13.53 4.10 14.31
CA PHE A 308 13.26 4.24 12.88
C PHE A 308 12.41 5.47 12.56
N TRP A 309 11.23 5.58 13.14
CA TRP A 309 10.34 6.70 12.92
C TRP A 309 9.70 7.12 14.25
N VAL A 310 9.76 8.42 14.54
CA VAL A 310 9.18 8.99 15.78
C VAL A 310 8.60 10.37 15.48
N GLU A 311 7.41 10.60 15.95
CA GLU A 311 6.75 11.90 15.99
C GLU A 311 6.19 12.14 17.39
N ASN A 312 6.57 13.26 18.01
CA ASN A 312 6.19 13.63 19.38
C ASN A 312 6.45 12.54 20.43
N GLY A 313 7.53 11.74 20.24
CA GLY A 313 7.89 10.64 21.14
C GLY A 313 7.16 9.32 20.88
N GLU A 314 6.26 9.26 19.93
CA GLU A 314 5.52 8.07 19.53
C GLU A 314 6.09 7.44 18.26
N THR A 315 6.16 6.10 18.19
CA THR A 315 6.42 5.37 16.95
C THR A 315 5.25 5.52 15.97
N ALA A 316 5.43 5.16 14.72
CA ALA A 316 4.34 5.28 13.72
C ALA A 316 3.08 4.51 14.12
N THR A 317 3.23 3.33 14.73
CA THR A 317 2.09 2.55 15.22
C THR A 317 1.45 3.16 16.45
N GLN A 318 2.24 3.71 17.39
CA GLN A 318 1.73 4.40 18.56
C GLN A 318 1.01 5.69 18.19
N TRP A 319 1.61 6.48 17.31
CA TRP A 319 0.99 7.71 16.80
C TRP A 319 -0.35 7.39 16.09
N THR A 320 -0.37 6.38 15.22
CA THR A 320 -1.61 5.97 14.54
C THR A 320 -2.67 5.48 15.52
N LEU A 321 -2.26 4.74 16.56
CA LEU A 321 -3.17 4.30 17.62
C LEU A 321 -3.74 5.50 18.38
N SER A 322 -2.90 6.44 18.83
CA SER A 322 -3.32 7.65 19.56
C SER A 322 -4.26 8.52 18.71
N TRP A 323 -3.93 8.69 17.43
CA TRP A 323 -4.75 9.41 16.47
C TRP A 323 -6.13 8.73 16.26
N ALA A 324 -6.15 7.40 16.03
CA ALA A 324 -7.38 6.66 15.82
C ALA A 324 -8.28 6.67 17.06
N LYS A 325 -7.70 6.55 18.28
CA LYS A 325 -8.42 6.73 19.55
C LYS A 325 -9.08 8.09 19.61
N GLY A 326 -8.34 9.16 19.33
CA GLY A 326 -8.88 10.52 19.32
C GLY A 326 -10.05 10.69 18.34
N LEU A 327 -9.99 10.05 17.18
CA LEU A 327 -11.11 10.06 16.23
C LEU A 327 -12.34 9.33 16.79
N VAL A 328 -12.16 8.14 17.36
CA VAL A 328 -13.26 7.36 17.93
C VAL A 328 -13.87 8.07 19.13
N ASP A 329 -13.06 8.66 20.02
CA ASP A 329 -13.54 9.40 21.18
C ASP A 329 -14.42 10.61 20.79
N ASN A 330 -14.08 11.29 19.69
CA ASN A 330 -14.78 12.48 19.19
C ASN A 330 -15.76 12.18 18.04
N ALA A 331 -15.92 10.93 17.64
CA ALA A 331 -16.85 10.55 16.57
C ALA A 331 -18.31 10.84 16.97
N PRO A 332 -19.20 11.09 16.02
CA PRO A 332 -20.62 11.19 16.26
C PRO A 332 -21.16 10.00 17.06
N HIS A 333 -22.19 10.24 17.86
CA HIS A 333 -23.00 9.21 18.50
C HIS A 333 -24.36 9.18 17.81
N PRO A 334 -24.54 8.32 16.77
CA PRO A 334 -25.84 8.16 16.14
C PRO A 334 -26.90 7.74 17.13
N LYS A 335 -28.15 8.11 16.86
CA LYS A 335 -29.27 7.57 17.63
C LYS A 335 -29.47 6.11 17.27
N HIS A 336 -29.66 5.26 18.28
CA HIS A 336 -29.98 3.85 18.16
C HIS A 336 -31.42 3.60 18.56
N GLY A 337 -32.13 2.71 17.81
CA GLY A 337 -33.56 2.42 18.05
C GLY A 337 -33.94 0.99 17.64
#